data_7399946308aa53e189a1c6b8be32d916
#
_entry.id   7399946308aa53e189a1c6b8be32d916
#
_cell.length_a   1.000
_cell.length_b   1.000
_cell.length_c   1.000
_cell.angle_alpha   90.00
_cell.angle_beta   90.00
_cell.angle_gamma   90.00
#
_symmetry.space_group_name_H-M   'P 1'
#
loop_
_entity.id
_entity.type
_entity.pdbx_description
1 polymer ?
#
loop_
_entity_poly.entity_id
_entity_poly.type
_entity_poly.pdbx_seq_one_letter_code
_entity_poly.pdbx_strand_id
1 'polypeptide(L)'
;MEELYKFIEEKIYASGYEGSVSGADIYDEICDEIEDKEEGSYIFMSKKEDDVLYEYKIDVMEDQFNLSYLDIKFNGETYHIDFDN
;
A
#
# COMPACT_ATOMS: atom_id res chain seq x y z
N MET A 1 7.55 11.67 -9.03
CA MET A 1 7.42 10.33 -8.43
C MET A 1 8.00 10.27 -7.03
N GLU A 2 9.12 10.92 -6.77
CA GLU A 2 9.70 10.92 -5.42
C GLU A 2 8.75 11.52 -4.38
N GLU A 3 8.00 12.55 -4.76
CA GLU A 3 7.03 13.16 -3.85
C GLU A 3 5.92 12.18 -3.47
N LEU A 4 5.47 11.36 -4.42
CA LEU A 4 4.45 10.35 -4.15
C LEU A 4 4.99 9.27 -3.20
N TYR A 5 6.21 8.80 -3.43
CA TYR A 5 6.84 7.80 -2.57
C TYR A 5 6.97 8.33 -1.14
N LYS A 6 7.42 9.57 -1.03
CA LYS A 6 7.59 10.20 0.27
C LYS A 6 6.25 10.39 0.98
N PHE A 7 5.22 10.77 0.24
CA PHE A 7 3.87 10.91 0.79
C PHE A 7 3.38 9.59 1.37
N ILE A 8 3.57 8.50 0.64
CA ILE A 8 3.18 7.16 1.11
C ILE A 8 3.92 6.84 2.42
N GLU A 9 5.23 7.06 2.45
CA GLU A 9 6.04 6.77 3.63
C GLU A 9 5.61 7.61 4.82
N GLU A 10 5.37 8.88 4.62
CA GLU A 10 4.94 9.78 5.70
C GLU A 10 3.59 9.36 6.29
N LYS A 11 2.64 8.96 5.44
CA LYS A 11 1.34 8.48 5.91
C LYS A 11 1.50 7.22 6.75
N ILE A 12 2.37 6.31 6.33
CA ILE A 12 2.61 5.07 7.06
C ILE A 12 3.21 5.37 8.44
N TYR A 13 4.23 6.21 8.49
CA TYR A 13 4.85 6.57 9.77
C TYR A 13 3.89 7.34 10.67
N ALA A 14 3.01 8.14 10.10
CA ALA A 14 2.01 8.87 10.87
C ALA A 14 1.01 7.92 11.56
N SER A 15 0.84 6.71 11.05
CA SER A 15 -0.03 5.70 11.67
C SER A 15 0.56 5.10 12.93
N GLY A 16 1.84 5.34 13.20
CA GLY A 16 2.55 4.78 14.34
C GLY A 16 3.42 3.59 14.03
N TYR A 17 3.44 3.14 12.78
CA TYR A 17 4.27 2.01 12.37
C TYR A 17 5.75 2.43 12.41
N GLU A 18 6.58 1.62 13.04
CA GLU A 18 8.00 1.93 13.24
C GLU A 18 8.96 1.13 12.35
N GLY A 19 8.43 0.20 11.57
CA GLY A 19 9.28 -0.59 10.69
C GLY A 19 9.76 0.21 9.49
N SER A 20 10.69 -0.38 8.73
CA SER A 20 11.19 0.24 7.51
C SER A 20 10.19 0.06 6.38
N VAL A 21 9.90 1.13 5.64
CA VAL A 21 9.03 1.07 4.47
C VAL A 21 9.69 1.84 3.33
N SER A 22 9.38 1.41 2.11
CA SER A 22 9.83 2.10 0.91
C SER A 22 8.61 2.40 0.04
N GLY A 23 8.32 3.69 -0.15
CA GLY A 23 7.21 4.10 -1.01
C GLY A 23 7.41 3.64 -2.44
N ALA A 24 8.66 3.64 -2.91
CA ALA A 24 8.96 3.18 -4.27
C ALA A 24 8.65 1.70 -4.43
N ASP A 25 9.03 0.87 -3.46
CA ASP A 25 8.75 -0.57 -3.51
C ASP A 25 7.25 -0.84 -3.46
N ILE A 26 6.52 -0.11 -2.62
CA ILE A 26 5.07 -0.23 -2.53
C ILE A 26 4.43 0.11 -3.86
N TYR A 27 4.84 1.22 -4.47
CA TYR A 27 4.31 1.65 -5.75
C TYR A 27 4.57 0.61 -6.84
N ASP A 28 5.81 0.11 -6.91
CA ASP A 28 6.19 -0.89 -7.91
C ASP A 28 5.39 -2.18 -7.73
N GLU A 29 5.18 -2.60 -6.50
CA GLU A 29 4.40 -3.81 -6.22
C GLU A 29 2.95 -3.65 -6.65
N ILE A 30 2.37 -2.48 -6.39
CA ILE A 30 1.00 -2.20 -6.82
C ILE A 30 0.92 -2.24 -8.34
N CYS A 31 1.85 -1.61 -9.03
CA CYS A 31 1.86 -1.59 -10.49
C CYS A 31 1.94 -3.01 -11.06
N ASP A 32 2.79 -3.87 -10.48
CA ASP A 32 2.91 -5.25 -10.92
C ASP A 32 1.61 -6.03 -10.72
N GLU A 33 0.95 -5.82 -9.57
CA GLU A 33 -0.29 -6.55 -9.26
C GLU A 33 -1.44 -6.16 -10.16
N ILE A 34 -1.54 -4.89 -10.54
CA ILE A 34 -2.69 -4.42 -11.32
C ILE A 34 -2.44 -4.41 -12.82
N GLU A 35 -1.24 -4.79 -13.25
CA GLU A 35 -0.84 -4.70 -14.66
C GLU A 35 -1.83 -5.37 -15.61
N ASP A 36 -2.38 -6.50 -15.21
CA ASP A 36 -3.33 -7.26 -16.03
C ASP A 36 -4.77 -7.22 -15.51
N LYS A 37 -5.07 -6.27 -14.62
CA LYS A 37 -6.40 -6.15 -14.05
C LYS A 37 -7.25 -5.17 -14.86
N GLU A 38 -8.54 -5.47 -14.95
CA GLU A 38 -9.51 -4.55 -15.54
C GLU A 38 -9.94 -3.52 -14.49
N GLU A 39 -10.66 -2.49 -14.93
CA GLU A 39 -11.17 -1.49 -14.03
C GLU A 39 -12.01 -2.11 -12.92
N GLY A 40 -11.86 -1.63 -11.70
CA GLY A 40 -12.59 -2.13 -10.55
C GLY A 40 -11.80 -1.95 -9.28
N SER A 41 -12.37 -2.41 -8.17
CA SER A 41 -11.73 -2.35 -6.87
C SER A 41 -11.18 -3.73 -6.49
N TYR A 42 -9.95 -3.76 -6.02
CA TYR A 42 -9.26 -5.02 -5.69
C TYR A 42 -8.61 -4.91 -4.34
N ILE A 43 -8.59 -6.04 -3.63
CA ILE A 43 -7.86 -6.16 -2.37
C ILE A 43 -6.86 -7.29 -2.56
N PHE A 44 -5.59 -7.03 -2.24
CA PHE A 44 -4.60 -8.08 -2.29
C PHE A 44 -3.62 -7.93 -1.13
N MET A 45 -2.96 -9.04 -0.81
CA MET A 45 -2.04 -9.10 0.32
C MET A 45 -0.64 -9.43 -0.15
N SER A 46 0.34 -8.88 0.56
CA SER A 46 1.74 -9.13 0.26
C SER A 46 2.48 -9.38 1.57
N LYS A 47 3.09 -10.56 1.67
CA LYS A 47 3.90 -10.92 2.84
C LYS A 47 5.29 -10.33 2.65
N LYS A 48 5.70 -9.45 3.54
CA LYS A 48 7.00 -8.78 3.44
C LYS A 48 8.10 -9.52 4.19
N GLU A 49 7.78 -9.94 5.42
CA GLU A 49 8.69 -10.69 6.26
C GLU A 49 7.87 -11.73 7.00
N ASP A 50 8.50 -12.55 7.82
CA ASP A 50 7.80 -13.62 8.51
C ASP A 50 6.60 -13.15 9.32
N ASP A 51 6.68 -11.96 9.87
CA ASP A 51 5.62 -11.42 10.73
C ASP A 51 5.04 -10.10 10.22
N VAL A 52 5.33 -9.73 8.97
CA VAL A 52 4.83 -8.48 8.37
C VAL A 52 4.00 -8.79 7.13
N LEU A 53 2.74 -8.40 7.15
CA LEU A 53 1.82 -8.60 6.04
C LEU A 53 1.18 -7.27 5.67
N TYR A 54 1.22 -6.94 4.38
CA TYR A 54 0.57 -5.75 3.86
C TYR A 54 -0.73 -6.15 3.17
N GLU A 55 -1.79 -5.40 3.40
CA GLU A 55 -3.06 -5.57 2.69
C GLU A 55 -3.38 -4.25 2.00
N TYR A 56 -3.53 -4.30 0.69
CA TYR A 56 -3.81 -3.12 -0.14
C TYR A 56 -5.24 -3.15 -0.65
N LYS A 57 -5.88 -1.99 -0.65
CA LYS A 57 -7.10 -1.82 -1.44
C LYS A 57 -6.82 -0.81 -2.53
N ILE A 58 -6.97 -1.25 -3.78
CA ILE A 58 -6.63 -0.46 -4.96
C ILE A 58 -7.85 -0.34 -5.86
N ASP A 59 -8.13 0.88 -6.29
CA ASP A 59 -9.15 1.12 -7.31
C ASP A 59 -8.43 1.33 -8.64
N VAL A 60 -8.68 0.45 -9.61
CA VAL A 60 -8.04 0.50 -10.92
C VAL A 60 -8.96 1.25 -11.87
N MET A 61 -8.42 2.26 -12.53
CA MET A 61 -9.12 3.07 -13.51
C MET A 61 -8.45 2.92 -14.87
N GLU A 62 -9.06 3.48 -15.91
CA GLU A 62 -8.63 3.26 -17.27
C GLU A 62 -7.14 3.53 -17.51
N ASP A 63 -6.61 4.59 -16.94
CA ASP A 63 -5.23 5.00 -17.17
C ASP A 63 -4.45 5.27 -15.87
N GLN A 64 -5.03 4.91 -14.73
CA GLN A 64 -4.39 5.17 -13.45
C GLN A 64 -4.98 4.27 -12.38
N PHE A 65 -4.45 4.36 -11.17
CA PHE A 65 -5.01 3.65 -10.03
C PHE A 65 -5.01 4.58 -8.81
N ASN A 66 -5.83 4.22 -7.82
CA ASN A 66 -5.88 4.92 -6.56
C ASN A 66 -5.67 3.93 -5.42
N LEU A 67 -4.70 4.20 -4.58
CA LEU A 67 -4.48 3.41 -3.36
C LEU A 67 -5.45 3.94 -2.30
N SER A 68 -6.47 3.16 -1.99
CA SER A 68 -7.49 3.58 -1.05
C SER A 68 -7.00 3.45 0.40
N TYR A 69 -6.50 2.26 0.75
CA TYR A 69 -5.89 2.08 2.07
C TYR A 69 -4.79 1.02 2.00
N LEU A 70 -3.94 1.05 3.01
CA LEU A 70 -2.95 0.01 3.25
C LEU A 70 -3.02 -0.36 4.73
N ASP A 71 -3.20 -1.64 5.01
CA ASP A 71 -3.11 -2.16 6.36
C ASP A 71 -1.80 -2.91 6.51
N ILE A 72 -1.05 -2.60 7.55
CA ILE A 72 0.18 -3.32 7.87
C ILE A 72 -0.09 -4.13 9.13
N LYS A 73 -0.01 -5.45 8.99
CA LYS A 73 -0.22 -6.37 10.12
C LYS A 73 1.14 -6.85 10.59
N PHE A 74 1.45 -6.53 11.82
CA PHE A 74 2.75 -6.83 12.40
C PHE A 74 2.63 -7.09 13.89
N ASN A 75 3.16 -8.23 14.31
CA ASN A 75 3.25 -8.57 15.74
C ASN A 75 1.88 -8.52 16.45
N GLY A 76 0.84 -9.01 15.77
CA GLY A 76 -0.51 -9.04 16.33
C GLY A 76 -1.26 -7.72 16.29
N GLU A 77 -0.64 -6.68 15.73
CA GLU A 77 -1.26 -5.38 15.59
C GLU A 77 -1.52 -5.06 14.14
N THR A 78 -2.52 -4.22 13.89
CA THR A 78 -2.84 -3.75 12.54
C THR A 78 -2.74 -2.23 12.51
N TYR A 79 -1.93 -1.74 11.58
CA TYR A 79 -1.79 -0.30 11.33
C TYR A 79 -2.57 0.03 10.07
N HIS A 80 -3.65 0.77 10.23
CA HIS A 80 -4.50 1.14 9.10
C HIS A 80 -4.11 2.53 8.60
N ILE A 81 -3.73 2.60 7.33
CA ILE A 81 -3.32 3.84 6.70
C ILE A 81 -4.34 4.17 5.61
N ASP A 82 -5.07 5.24 5.78
CA ASP A 82 -6.11 5.67 4.85
C ASP A 82 -5.55 6.77 3.94
N PHE A 83 -5.56 6.51 2.63
CA PHE A 83 -5.04 7.43 1.65
C PHE A 83 -6.13 8.27 0.97
N ASP A 84 -7.39 8.00 1.26
CA ASP A 84 -8.50 8.76 0.68
C ASP A 84 -8.83 10.03 1.46
N ASN A 85 -8.20 10.22 2.60
CA ASN A 85 -8.41 11.42 3.42
C ASN A 85 -7.24 12.36 3.35
#